data_e1a75c2a82db9a3bce1811f998aefeaa
#
_entry.id   e1a75c2a82db9a3bce1811f998aefeaa
#
_cell.length_a   1.000
_cell.length_b   1.000
_cell.length_c   1.000
_cell.angle_alpha   90.00
_cell.angle_beta   90.00
_cell.angle_gamma   90.00
#
_symmetry.space_group_name_H-M   'P 1'
#
loop_
_entity.id
_entity.type
_entity.pdbx_description
1 polymer ?
#
loop_
_entity_poly.entity_id
_entity_poly.type
_entity_poly.pdbx_seq_one_letter_code
_entity_poly.pdbx_strand_id
1 'polypeptide(L)'
;MSTDKSVTQDLILTLEDGKAGFAKAGEKAAEAGNPEVAGYFYELSSQREGFAKELVEMAADYGDETEEHGSLGGAIHRGWMTIKDAIGGSSVAAVLDVAVQGEAHAVKLFEEALAEDISPDLRRVVVRQLAEVRTAAQRVLALQSMNA
;
A
#
# COMPACT_ATOMS: atom_id res chain seq x y z
N MET A 1 21.51 12.49 -4.27
CA MET A 1 21.58 11.66 -4.39
C MET A 1 20.85 10.79 -3.69
N SER A 2 21.21 10.21 -3.37
CA SER A 2 20.89 9.00 -3.02
C SER A 2 19.81 8.79 -2.03
N THR A 3 19.62 9.59 -1.02
CA THR A 3 18.57 9.39 -0.03
C THR A 3 17.19 9.54 -0.64
N ASP A 4 16.96 10.60 -1.39
CA ASP A 4 15.67 10.79 -2.07
C ASP A 4 15.39 9.64 -3.03
N LYS A 5 16.39 9.24 -3.81
CA LYS A 5 16.25 8.14 -4.75
C LYS A 5 15.89 6.83 -4.04
N SER A 6 16.63 6.50 -2.99
CA SER A 6 16.47 5.26 -2.25
C SER A 6 15.09 5.21 -1.58
N VAL A 7 14.70 6.29 -0.91
CA VAL A 7 13.40 6.38 -0.24
C VAL A 7 12.27 6.30 -1.26
N THR A 8 12.41 7.02 -2.37
CA THR A 8 11.38 7.02 -3.41
C THR A 8 11.19 5.62 -3.99
N GLN A 9 12.29 4.91 -4.27
CA GLN A 9 12.21 3.55 -4.78
C GLN A 9 11.50 2.62 -3.80
N ASP A 10 11.84 2.71 -2.52
CA ASP A 10 11.22 1.86 -1.50
C ASP A 10 9.72 2.12 -1.39
N LEU A 11 9.32 3.39 -1.45
CA LEU A 11 7.91 3.74 -1.37
C LEU A 11 7.15 3.31 -2.62
N ILE A 12 7.76 3.45 -3.80
CA ILE A 12 7.11 2.99 -5.03
C ILE A 12 6.83 1.50 -4.96
N LEU A 13 7.81 0.71 -4.51
CA LEU A 13 7.62 -0.74 -4.37
C LEU A 13 6.52 -1.07 -3.36
N THR A 14 6.50 -0.35 -2.24
CA THR A 14 5.47 -0.51 -1.23
C THR A 14 4.08 -0.23 -1.81
N LEU A 15 3.98 0.84 -2.59
CA LEU A 15 2.71 1.24 -3.19
C LEU A 15 2.26 0.28 -4.28
N GLU A 16 3.19 -0.24 -5.07
CA GLU A 16 2.85 -1.23 -6.09
C GLU A 16 2.37 -2.53 -5.45
N ASP A 17 3.00 -2.95 -4.37
CA ASP A 17 2.55 -4.14 -3.63
C ASP A 17 1.17 -3.90 -3.01
N GLY A 18 0.92 -2.70 -2.48
CA GLY A 18 -0.39 -2.34 -1.96
C GLY A 18 -1.47 -2.35 -3.03
N LYS A 19 -1.15 -1.81 -4.21
CA LYS A 19 -2.07 -1.83 -5.34
C LYS A 19 -2.47 -3.26 -5.69
N ALA A 20 -1.49 -4.15 -5.84
CA ALA A 20 -1.75 -5.53 -6.18
C ALA A 20 -2.50 -6.26 -5.07
N GLY A 21 -2.11 -6.00 -3.82
CA GLY A 21 -2.74 -6.62 -2.65
C GLY A 21 -4.20 -6.22 -2.51
N PHE A 22 -4.50 -4.93 -2.63
CA PHE A 22 -5.88 -4.47 -2.53
C PHE A 22 -6.74 -4.94 -3.69
N ALA A 23 -6.18 -5.03 -4.90
CA ALA A 23 -6.92 -5.58 -6.03
C ALA A 23 -7.32 -7.03 -5.75
N LYS A 24 -6.40 -7.82 -5.20
CA LYS A 24 -6.65 -9.22 -4.86
C LYS A 24 -7.65 -9.32 -3.71
N ALA A 25 -7.50 -8.48 -2.69
CA ALA A 25 -8.43 -8.44 -1.57
C ALA A 25 -9.85 -8.08 -2.05
N GLY A 26 -9.93 -7.17 -3.02
CA GLY A 26 -11.22 -6.81 -3.62
C GLY A 26 -11.89 -8.00 -4.31
N GLU A 27 -11.11 -8.76 -5.09
CA GLU A 27 -11.64 -9.97 -5.72
C GLU A 27 -12.17 -10.95 -4.68
N LYS A 28 -11.41 -11.16 -3.61
CA LYS A 28 -11.79 -12.10 -2.56
C LYS A 28 -13.03 -11.65 -1.81
N ALA A 29 -13.14 -10.36 -1.52
CA ALA A 29 -14.31 -9.82 -0.85
C ALA A 29 -15.55 -9.95 -1.74
N ALA A 30 -15.42 -9.74 -3.04
CA ALA A 30 -16.51 -9.91 -3.97
C ALA A 30 -16.96 -11.38 -4.03
N GLU A 31 -16.01 -12.30 -4.09
CA GLU A 31 -16.30 -13.74 -4.08
C GLU A 31 -17.02 -14.16 -2.80
N ALA A 32 -16.68 -13.49 -1.69
CA ALA A 32 -17.30 -13.76 -0.39
C ALA A 32 -18.68 -13.09 -0.23
N GLY A 33 -19.15 -12.41 -1.25
CA GLY A 33 -20.48 -11.82 -1.26
C GLY A 33 -20.57 -10.45 -0.60
N ASN A 34 -19.47 -9.73 -0.48
CA ASN A 34 -19.47 -8.40 0.12
C ASN A 34 -18.97 -7.35 -0.89
N PRO A 35 -19.88 -6.85 -1.76
CA PRO A 35 -19.48 -5.88 -2.78
C PRO A 35 -19.08 -4.53 -2.20
N GLU A 36 -19.56 -4.16 -1.02
CA GLU A 36 -19.20 -2.91 -0.38
C GLU A 36 -17.71 -2.88 0.01
N VAL A 37 -17.27 -3.93 0.69
CA VAL A 37 -15.85 -4.07 1.05
C VAL A 37 -15.00 -4.20 -0.20
N ALA A 38 -15.45 -4.98 -1.19
CA ALA A 38 -14.75 -5.14 -2.44
C ALA A 38 -14.54 -3.79 -3.14
N GLY A 39 -15.59 -2.98 -3.23
CA GLY A 39 -15.51 -1.67 -3.85
C GLY A 39 -14.51 -0.76 -3.16
N TYR A 40 -14.48 -0.78 -1.84
CA TYR A 40 -13.52 0.02 -1.10
C TYR A 40 -12.09 -0.44 -1.37
N PHE A 41 -11.84 -1.74 -1.42
CA PHE A 41 -10.50 -2.25 -1.72
C PHE A 41 -10.05 -1.86 -3.13
N TYR A 42 -10.96 -1.86 -4.11
CA TYR A 42 -10.61 -1.39 -5.45
C TYR A 42 -10.27 0.10 -5.45
N GLU A 43 -10.96 0.90 -4.65
CA GLU A 43 -10.61 2.30 -4.50
C GLU A 43 -9.22 2.47 -3.91
N LEU A 44 -8.86 1.66 -2.92
CA LEU A 44 -7.52 1.72 -2.33
C LEU A 44 -6.44 1.27 -3.31
N SER A 45 -6.74 0.28 -4.13
CA SER A 45 -5.83 -0.15 -5.19
C SER A 45 -5.53 1.02 -6.15
N SER A 46 -6.57 1.74 -6.57
CA SER A 46 -6.43 2.91 -7.45
C SER A 46 -5.66 4.04 -6.77
N GLN A 47 -5.91 4.26 -5.48
CA GLN A 47 -5.20 5.27 -4.72
C GLN A 47 -3.69 4.98 -4.71
N ARG A 48 -3.31 3.72 -4.45
CA ARG A 48 -1.91 3.34 -4.39
C ARG A 48 -1.24 3.46 -5.74
N GLU A 49 -1.97 3.16 -6.81
CA GLU A 49 -1.47 3.36 -8.16
C GLU A 49 -1.17 4.84 -8.44
N GLY A 50 -2.08 5.73 -8.06
CA GLY A 50 -1.89 7.16 -8.23
C GLY A 50 -0.70 7.69 -7.43
N PHE A 51 -0.54 7.21 -6.19
CA PHE A 51 0.59 7.60 -5.36
C PHE A 51 1.92 7.13 -5.95
N ALA A 52 1.95 5.90 -6.47
CA ALA A 52 3.16 5.36 -7.09
C ALA A 52 3.55 6.19 -8.32
N LYS A 53 2.57 6.55 -9.15
CA LYS A 53 2.81 7.38 -10.33
C LYS A 53 3.39 8.74 -9.95
N GLU A 54 2.85 9.34 -8.90
CA GLU A 54 3.33 10.64 -8.43
C GLU A 54 4.80 10.55 -8.03
N LEU A 55 5.18 9.50 -7.33
CA LEU A 55 6.58 9.32 -6.91
C LEU A 55 7.48 9.00 -8.10
N VAL A 56 7.01 8.25 -9.08
CA VAL A 56 7.77 7.97 -10.30
C VAL A 56 8.06 9.28 -11.04
N GLU A 57 7.08 10.15 -11.12
CA GLU A 57 7.26 11.46 -11.78
C GLU A 57 8.27 12.31 -11.02
N MET A 58 8.22 12.31 -9.69
CA MET A 58 9.21 13.01 -8.89
C MET A 58 10.62 12.43 -9.09
N ALA A 59 10.72 11.12 -9.17
CA ALA A 59 12.00 10.47 -9.34
C ALA A 59 12.68 10.87 -10.64
N ALA A 60 11.91 11.14 -11.68
CA ALA A 60 12.45 11.61 -12.95
C ALA A 60 13.19 12.94 -12.78
N ASP A 61 12.75 13.78 -11.84
CA ASP A 61 13.40 15.05 -11.55
C ASP A 61 14.77 14.90 -10.88
N TYR A 62 15.04 13.73 -10.32
CA TYR A 62 16.34 13.45 -9.71
C TYR A 62 17.37 12.96 -10.74
N GLY A 63 16.95 12.83 -11.99
CA GLY A 63 17.82 12.35 -13.06
C GLY A 63 18.04 10.84 -13.05
N ASP A 64 17.19 10.13 -12.32
CA ASP A 64 17.30 8.69 -12.19
C ASP A 64 16.01 8.00 -12.62
N GLU A 65 16.15 6.85 -13.25
CA GLU A 65 15.01 6.01 -13.52
C GLU A 65 14.79 5.09 -12.33
N THR A 66 13.56 5.04 -11.85
CA THR A 66 13.19 4.10 -10.80
C THR A 66 12.57 2.89 -11.45
N GLU A 67 13.00 1.73 -11.06
CA GLU A 67 12.41 0.50 -11.53
C GLU A 67 11.20 0.17 -10.68
N GLU A 68 10.15 -0.31 -11.33
CA GLU A 68 8.93 -0.68 -10.64
C GLU A 68 9.06 -2.00 -9.90
N HIS A 69 10.16 -2.71 -10.11
CA HIS A 69 10.35 -4.00 -9.48
C HIS A 69 11.68 -4.06 -8.78
N GLY A 70 11.68 -4.57 -7.59
CA GLY A 70 12.90 -4.81 -6.87
C GLY A 70 12.68 -5.83 -5.79
N SER A 71 13.75 -6.30 -5.24
CA SER A 71 13.72 -7.27 -4.15
C SER A 71 13.29 -6.66 -2.84
N LEU A 72 13.31 -5.33 -2.75
CA LEU A 72 13.03 -4.63 -1.48
C LEU A 72 11.57 -4.72 -1.06
N GLY A 73 10.65 -4.77 -2.02
CA GLY A 73 9.25 -4.94 -1.73
C GLY A 73 8.86 -6.36 -1.36
N GLY A 74 9.82 -7.29 -1.40
CA GLY A 74 9.54 -8.70 -1.22
C GLY A 74 8.84 -9.04 0.09
N ALA A 75 9.18 -8.36 1.18
CA ALA A 75 8.57 -8.63 2.47
C ALA A 75 7.09 -8.28 2.47
N ILE A 76 6.73 -7.14 1.87
CA ILE A 76 5.33 -6.71 1.77
C ILE A 76 4.59 -7.61 0.80
N HIS A 77 5.20 -7.88 -0.34
CA HIS A 77 4.62 -8.77 -1.34
C HIS A 77 4.33 -10.14 -0.75
N ARG A 78 5.27 -10.68 0.04
CA ARG A 78 5.07 -11.98 0.70
C ARG A 78 3.92 -11.90 1.70
N GLY A 79 3.79 -10.78 2.43
CA GLY A 79 2.66 -10.58 3.33
C GLY A 79 1.34 -10.66 2.59
N TRP A 80 1.21 -9.91 1.49
CA TRP A 80 0.01 -9.93 0.68
C TRP A 80 -0.23 -11.29 0.01
N MET A 81 0.83 -11.99 -0.37
CA MET A 81 0.70 -13.33 -0.98
C MET A 81 0.29 -14.39 0.03
N THR A 82 0.76 -14.28 1.26
CA THR A 82 0.38 -15.19 2.33
C THR A 82 -1.12 -15.15 2.57
N ILE A 83 -1.71 -13.98 2.36
CA ILE A 83 -3.14 -13.81 2.43
C ILE A 83 -3.86 -14.64 1.41
N LYS A 84 -3.36 -14.60 0.20
CA LYS A 84 -3.94 -15.34 -0.90
C LYS A 84 -4.03 -16.82 -0.55
N ASP A 85 -2.99 -17.36 0.11
CA ASP A 85 -2.95 -18.77 0.48
C ASP A 85 -3.79 -19.06 1.72
N ALA A 86 -3.77 -18.16 2.70
CA ALA A 86 -4.50 -18.32 3.94
C ALA A 86 -6.01 -18.18 3.75
N ILE A 87 -6.41 -17.47 2.71
CA ILE A 87 -7.82 -17.20 2.46
C ILE A 87 -8.47 -18.19 1.51
N GLY A 88 -7.89 -19.35 1.31
CA GLY A 88 -8.47 -20.34 0.42
C GLY A 88 -9.90 -20.69 0.78
N GLY A 89 -10.85 -19.96 0.27
CA GLY A 89 -12.23 -20.20 0.54
C GLY A 89 -12.89 -19.23 1.51
N SER A 90 -12.44 -18.31 1.76
CA SER A 90 -12.34 -17.20 2.60
C SER A 90 -13.52 -16.38 2.93
N SER A 91 -13.53 -15.96 4.16
CA SER A 91 -14.50 -15.01 4.71
C SER A 91 -13.99 -13.60 4.49
N VAL A 92 -14.93 -12.66 4.49
CA VAL A 92 -14.59 -11.24 4.45
C VAL A 92 -13.73 -10.87 5.65
N ALA A 93 -14.00 -11.48 6.82
CA ALA A 93 -13.22 -11.22 8.03
C ALA A 93 -11.75 -11.56 7.82
N ALA A 94 -11.43 -12.67 7.16
CA ALA A 94 -10.05 -13.05 6.91
C ALA A 94 -9.37 -12.08 5.96
N VAL A 95 -10.08 -11.62 4.92
CA VAL A 95 -9.54 -10.64 3.97
C VAL A 95 -9.24 -9.34 4.68
N LEU A 96 -10.15 -8.88 5.53
CA LEU A 96 -9.97 -7.63 6.29
C LEU A 96 -8.82 -7.72 7.26
N ASP A 97 -8.64 -8.87 7.92
CA ASP A 97 -7.53 -9.11 8.83
C ASP A 97 -6.20 -8.81 8.17
N VAL A 98 -6.10 -9.24 6.96
CA VAL A 98 -4.87 -9.11 6.24
C VAL A 98 -4.69 -7.71 5.68
N ALA A 99 -5.76 -7.07 5.24
CA ALA A 99 -5.72 -5.68 4.80
C ALA A 99 -5.27 -4.78 5.96
N VAL A 100 -5.71 -5.08 7.19
CA VAL A 100 -5.26 -4.36 8.39
C VAL A 100 -3.75 -4.47 8.54
N GLN A 101 -3.22 -5.68 8.39
CA GLN A 101 -1.77 -5.89 8.50
C GLN A 101 -0.99 -5.20 7.39
N GLY A 102 -1.51 -5.26 6.17
CA GLY A 102 -0.87 -4.60 5.03
C GLY A 102 -0.81 -3.09 5.21
N GLU A 103 -1.90 -2.50 5.70
CA GLU A 103 -1.94 -1.06 5.94
C GLU A 103 -1.00 -0.64 7.07
N ALA A 104 -0.94 -1.41 8.15
CA ALA A 104 -0.03 -1.12 9.25
C ALA A 104 1.41 -1.11 8.76
N HIS A 105 1.74 -2.05 7.87
CA HIS A 105 3.08 -2.13 7.32
C HIS A 105 3.39 -0.94 6.41
N ALA A 106 2.42 -0.52 5.58
CA ALA A 106 2.59 0.65 4.73
C ALA A 106 2.80 1.91 5.56
N VAL A 107 2.02 2.10 6.61
CA VAL A 107 2.18 3.25 7.52
C VAL A 107 3.60 3.27 8.09
N LYS A 108 4.08 2.12 8.55
CA LYS A 108 5.42 2.01 9.12
C LYS A 108 6.49 2.45 8.11
N LEU A 109 6.38 1.99 6.86
CA LEU A 109 7.37 2.32 5.84
C LEU A 109 7.35 3.80 5.48
N PHE A 110 6.17 4.42 5.44
CA PHE A 110 6.07 5.86 5.22
C PHE A 110 6.68 6.63 6.39
N GLU A 111 6.46 6.17 7.63
CA GLU A 111 7.06 6.79 8.80
C GLU A 111 8.58 6.68 8.78
N GLU A 112 9.10 5.52 8.38
CA GLU A 112 10.54 5.33 8.24
C GLU A 112 11.12 6.25 7.17
N ALA A 113 10.39 6.45 6.09
CA ALA A 113 10.81 7.37 5.03
C ALA A 113 10.95 8.80 5.57
N LEU A 114 10.01 9.22 6.41
CA LEU A 114 10.04 10.56 6.99
C LEU A 114 11.15 10.73 8.04
N ALA A 115 11.68 9.64 8.55
CA ALA A 115 12.82 9.69 9.47
C ALA A 115 14.15 9.87 8.73
N GLU A 116 14.15 9.68 7.40
CA GLU A 116 15.34 9.86 6.59
C GLU A 116 15.54 11.34 6.23
N ASP A 117 16.75 11.66 5.81
CA ASP A 117 17.09 13.04 5.41
C ASP A 117 16.70 13.26 3.94
N ILE A 118 15.43 13.43 3.72
CA ILE A 118 14.88 13.63 2.37
C ILE A 118 14.63 15.11 2.11
N SER A 119 14.55 15.48 0.82
CA SER A 119 14.35 16.86 0.43
C SER A 119 12.98 17.39 0.89
N PRO A 120 12.84 18.71 1.05
CA PRO A 120 11.54 19.29 1.43
C PRO A 120 10.42 18.96 0.46
N ASP A 121 10.71 18.89 -0.83
CA ASP A 121 9.69 18.57 -1.83
C ASP A 121 9.19 17.15 -1.70
N LEU A 122 10.11 16.19 -1.54
CA LEU A 122 9.73 14.80 -1.34
C LEU A 122 8.98 14.63 0.00
N ARG A 123 9.48 15.28 1.05
CA ARG A 123 8.84 15.22 2.36
C ARG A 123 7.39 15.66 2.31
N ARG A 124 7.11 16.73 1.57
CA ARG A 124 5.76 17.26 1.44
C ARG A 124 4.81 16.23 0.83
N VAL A 125 5.25 15.53 -0.21
CA VAL A 125 4.45 14.49 -0.87
C VAL A 125 4.27 13.29 0.05
N VAL A 126 5.33 12.86 0.72
CA VAL A 126 5.29 11.70 1.61
C VAL A 126 4.35 11.96 2.79
N VAL A 127 4.41 13.16 3.39
CA VAL A 127 3.51 13.54 4.49
C VAL A 127 2.05 13.46 4.03
N ARG A 128 1.75 14.00 2.86
CA ARG A 128 0.40 14.00 2.32
C ARG A 128 -0.10 12.58 2.06
N GLN A 129 0.73 11.76 1.41
CA GLN A 129 0.35 10.38 1.12
C GLN A 129 0.16 9.58 2.40
N LEU A 130 1.05 9.75 3.37
CA LEU A 130 0.94 9.06 4.65
C LEU A 130 -0.37 9.39 5.36
N ALA A 131 -0.79 10.65 5.32
CA ALA A 131 -2.04 11.04 5.96
C ALA A 131 -3.21 10.26 5.36
N GLU A 132 -3.22 10.08 4.05
CA GLU A 132 -4.29 9.33 3.39
C GLU A 132 -4.18 7.83 3.65
N VAL A 133 -2.96 7.29 3.72
CA VAL A 133 -2.76 5.88 4.08
C VAL A 133 -3.25 5.63 5.50
N ARG A 134 -2.98 6.53 6.44
CA ARG A 134 -3.47 6.41 7.82
C ARG A 134 -4.99 6.43 7.88
N THR A 135 -5.62 7.31 7.11
CA THR A 135 -7.08 7.35 7.04
C THR A 135 -7.64 6.03 6.52
N ALA A 136 -7.01 5.49 5.49
CA ALA A 136 -7.42 4.21 4.94
C ALA A 136 -7.22 3.08 5.95
N ALA A 137 -6.11 3.10 6.68
CA ALA A 137 -5.83 2.08 7.70
C ALA A 137 -6.92 2.08 8.78
N GLN A 138 -7.34 3.27 9.23
CA GLN A 138 -8.40 3.38 10.23
C GLN A 138 -9.73 2.89 9.70
N ARG A 139 -10.01 3.17 8.43
CA ARG A 139 -11.24 2.71 7.81
C ARG A 139 -11.28 1.19 7.67
N VAL A 140 -10.17 0.60 7.30
CA VAL A 140 -10.07 -0.87 7.21
C VAL A 140 -10.28 -1.50 8.59
N LEU A 141 -9.71 -0.90 9.64
CA LEU A 141 -9.96 -1.37 11.01
C LEU A 141 -11.44 -1.29 11.38
N ALA A 142 -12.11 -0.21 11.01
CA ALA A 142 -13.54 -0.05 11.28
C ALA A 142 -14.34 -1.11 10.54
N LEU A 143 -14.00 -1.37 9.28
CA LEU A 143 -14.68 -2.42 8.50
C LEU A 143 -14.45 -3.80 9.11
N GLN A 144 -13.26 -4.04 9.64
CA GLN A 144 -12.94 -5.30 10.32
C GLN A 144 -13.85 -5.49 11.53
N SER A 145 -14.04 -4.44 12.33
CA SER A 145 -14.93 -4.51 13.49
C SER A 145 -16.37 -4.80 13.10
N MET A 146 -16.82 -4.23 11.99
CA MET A 146 -18.19 -4.40 11.51
C MET A 146 -18.44 -5.79 10.93
N ASN A 147 -17.39 -6.51 10.54
CA ASN A 147 -17.50 -7.80 9.88
C ASN A 147 -16.87 -8.93 10.69
N ALA A 148 -16.63 -8.69 11.95
CA ALA A 148 -15.98 -9.67 12.82
C ALA A 148 -16.93 -10.85 13.15
#